data_8e9dbc38f67d6ab464af2eebc2dc3b9c
#
_entry.id   8e9dbc38f67d6ab464af2eebc2dc3b9c
#
_cell.length_a   1.000
_cell.length_b   1.000
_cell.length_c   1.000
_cell.angle_alpha   90.00
_cell.angle_beta   90.00
_cell.angle_gamma   90.00
#
_symmetry.space_group_name_H-M   'P 1'
#
loop_
_entity.id
_entity.type
_entity.pdbx_description
1 polymer ?
#
loop_
_entity_poly.entity_id
_entity_poly.type
_entity_poly.pdbx_seq_one_letter_code
_entity_poly.pdbx_strand_id
1 'polypeptide(L)'
;MSSILDIGSEFVAEAKNGDFTALIQLFDARVKGWGKTMAHEEEMTVGLFSDLVYEIPSYCAFDMVDSAVDICMQQTSFDGFNCALDLIASLVIKSNTTEVPEKLRAAFPEILVKSKRFGGEPVDICTLIRGHYRNTL
;
A
#
# COMPACT_ATOMS: atom_id res chain seq x y z
N MET A 1 26.59 -7.08 -0.23
CA MET A 1 25.60 -6.13 -0.72
C MET A 1 24.23 -6.51 -0.20
N SER A 2 23.57 -5.60 0.49
CA SER A 2 22.24 -5.88 1.04
C SER A 2 21.19 -5.89 -0.07
N SER A 3 20.30 -6.88 -0.04
CA SER A 3 19.15 -6.90 -0.94
C SER A 3 18.12 -5.85 -0.50
N ILE A 4 17.15 -5.53 -1.37
CA ILE A 4 16.04 -4.64 -1.02
C ILE A 4 15.25 -5.20 0.17
N LEU A 5 15.09 -6.53 0.24
CA LEU A 5 14.39 -7.16 1.37
C LEU A 5 15.16 -6.99 2.67
N ASP A 6 16.51 -7.08 2.63
CA ASP A 6 17.33 -6.85 3.83
C ASP A 6 17.22 -5.43 4.34
N ILE A 7 17.25 -4.44 3.43
CA ILE A 7 17.07 -3.03 3.76
C ILE A 7 15.65 -2.82 4.33
N GLY A 8 14.65 -3.40 3.69
CA GLY A 8 13.27 -3.33 4.14
C GLY A 8 13.07 -3.91 5.52
N SER A 9 13.77 -5.01 5.85
CA SER A 9 13.70 -5.63 7.18
C SER A 9 14.22 -4.71 8.27
N GLU A 10 15.28 -3.92 7.99
CA GLU A 10 15.76 -2.90 8.92
C GLU A 10 14.68 -1.83 9.16
N PHE A 11 14.00 -1.39 8.10
CA PHE A 11 12.92 -0.42 8.20
C PHE A 11 11.70 -0.97 8.94
N VAL A 12 11.42 -2.27 8.78
CA VAL A 12 10.37 -2.95 9.55
C VAL A 12 10.70 -2.93 11.04
N ALA A 13 11.96 -3.16 11.40
CA ALA A 13 12.39 -3.09 12.80
C ALA A 13 12.16 -1.69 13.39
N GLU A 14 12.45 -0.63 12.63
CA GLU A 14 12.16 0.74 13.04
C GLU A 14 10.65 0.97 13.21
N ALA A 15 9.85 0.46 12.28
CA ALA A 15 8.40 0.58 12.32
C ALA A 15 7.82 -0.06 13.59
N LYS A 16 8.34 -1.21 13.99
CA LYS A 16 7.92 -1.89 15.22
C LYS A 16 8.14 -1.03 16.46
N ASN A 17 9.10 -0.10 16.41
CA ASN A 17 9.39 0.84 17.48
C ASN A 17 8.61 2.16 17.34
N GLY A 18 7.68 2.24 16.41
CA GLY A 18 6.82 3.40 16.21
C GLY A 18 7.26 4.38 15.14
N ASP A 19 8.38 4.11 14.45
CA ASP A 19 8.88 4.98 13.38
C ASP A 19 8.85 4.23 12.04
N PHE A 20 7.79 4.45 11.26
CA PHE A 20 7.65 3.83 9.95
C PHE A 20 8.01 4.78 8.79
N THR A 21 8.65 5.90 9.08
CA THR A 21 8.99 6.91 8.05
C THR A 21 9.81 6.31 6.91
N ALA A 22 10.90 5.59 7.24
CA ALA A 22 11.77 5.00 6.24
C ALA A 22 11.06 3.91 5.43
N LEU A 23 10.21 3.12 6.06
CA LEU A 23 9.45 2.08 5.38
C LEU A 23 8.45 2.68 4.38
N ILE A 24 7.73 3.73 4.77
CA ILE A 24 6.82 4.44 3.87
C ILE A 24 7.60 5.07 2.70
N GLN A 25 8.76 5.64 2.95
CA GLN A 25 9.61 6.19 1.89
C GLN A 25 10.04 5.11 0.90
N LEU A 26 10.35 3.91 1.38
CA LEU A 26 10.68 2.79 0.52
C LEU A 26 9.49 2.41 -0.37
N PHE A 27 8.30 2.30 0.21
CA PHE A 27 7.09 1.99 -0.55
C PHE A 27 6.77 3.06 -1.59
N ASP A 28 6.86 4.34 -1.19
CA ASP A 28 6.63 5.46 -2.10
C ASP A 28 7.60 5.44 -3.29
N ALA A 29 8.88 5.22 -3.03
CA ALA A 29 9.89 5.13 -4.08
C ALA A 29 9.59 3.98 -5.05
N ARG A 30 9.14 2.84 -4.55
CA ARG A 30 8.81 1.68 -5.37
C ARG A 30 7.55 1.90 -6.21
N VAL A 31 6.53 2.54 -5.65
CA VAL A 31 5.31 2.89 -6.40
C VAL A 31 5.66 3.84 -7.56
N LYS A 32 6.44 4.87 -7.29
CA LYS A 32 6.85 5.86 -8.31
C LYS A 32 7.76 5.25 -9.37
N GLY A 33 8.53 4.24 -9.00
CA GLY A 33 9.43 3.54 -9.93
C GLY A 33 8.76 2.41 -10.72
N TRP A 34 7.52 2.08 -10.42
CA TRP A 34 6.81 0.99 -11.09
C TRP A 34 6.71 1.28 -12.59
N GLY A 35 6.98 0.26 -13.39
CA GLY A 35 6.99 0.39 -14.84
C GLY A 35 8.27 0.97 -15.43
N LYS A 36 9.17 1.48 -14.59
CA LYS A 36 10.49 1.99 -14.99
C LYS A 36 11.61 1.04 -14.60
N THR A 37 11.30 0.06 -13.76
CA THR A 37 12.25 -0.94 -13.31
C THR A 37 12.35 -2.07 -14.33
N MET A 38 13.42 -2.85 -14.26
CA MET A 38 13.55 -4.06 -15.06
C MET A 38 12.57 -5.12 -14.54
N ALA A 39 12.18 -6.05 -15.40
CA ALA A 39 11.15 -7.05 -15.07
C ALA A 39 11.42 -7.79 -13.76
N HIS A 40 12.67 -8.19 -13.51
CA HIS A 40 13.00 -8.89 -12.27
C HIS A 40 12.87 -7.98 -11.04
N GLU A 41 13.11 -6.69 -11.19
CA GLU A 41 12.91 -5.71 -10.10
C GLU A 41 11.43 -5.47 -9.83
N GLU A 42 10.61 -5.50 -10.87
CA GLU A 42 9.15 -5.40 -10.73
C GLU A 42 8.59 -6.57 -9.94
N GLU A 43 9.06 -7.79 -10.23
CA GLU A 43 8.67 -8.99 -9.47
C GLU A 43 9.09 -8.85 -8.01
N MET A 44 10.29 -8.36 -7.74
CA MET A 44 10.76 -8.11 -6.39
C MET A 44 9.92 -7.04 -5.69
N THR A 45 9.43 -6.04 -6.43
CA THR A 45 8.60 -4.98 -5.86
C THR A 45 7.26 -5.54 -5.36
N VAL A 46 6.65 -6.45 -6.11
CA VAL A 46 5.40 -7.12 -5.71
C VAL A 46 5.64 -7.94 -4.44
N GLY A 47 6.70 -8.73 -4.42
CA GLY A 47 7.08 -9.49 -3.23
C GLY A 47 7.46 -8.59 -2.06
N LEU A 48 8.10 -7.45 -2.34
CA LEU A 48 8.52 -6.50 -1.33
C LEU A 48 7.34 -6.05 -0.47
N PHE A 49 6.25 -5.61 -1.10
CA PHE A 49 5.10 -5.15 -0.33
C PHE A 49 4.49 -6.28 0.50
N SER A 50 4.23 -7.42 -0.10
CA SER A 50 3.65 -8.57 0.60
C SER A 50 4.51 -9.02 1.78
N ASP A 51 5.80 -9.18 1.55
CA ASP A 51 6.71 -9.73 2.55
C ASP A 51 6.94 -8.75 3.69
N LEU A 52 7.14 -7.48 3.40
CA LEU A 52 7.40 -6.48 4.43
C LEU A 52 6.15 -6.14 5.22
N VAL A 53 5.00 -6.03 4.57
CA VAL A 53 3.73 -5.79 5.26
C VAL A 53 3.38 -6.96 6.18
N TYR A 54 3.69 -8.18 5.75
CA TYR A 54 3.46 -9.37 6.59
C TYR A 54 4.19 -9.28 7.93
N GLU A 55 5.39 -8.68 7.94
CA GLU A 55 6.23 -8.61 9.13
C GLU A 55 5.87 -7.49 10.11
N ILE A 56 5.13 -6.47 9.69
CA ILE A 56 4.78 -5.36 10.58
C ILE A 56 3.60 -5.72 11.48
N PRO A 57 3.53 -5.16 12.71
CA PRO A 57 2.38 -5.38 13.60
C PRO A 57 1.09 -4.76 13.04
N SER A 58 -0.05 -5.30 13.44
CA SER A 58 -1.35 -4.80 12.99
C SER A 58 -1.57 -3.32 13.30
N TYR A 59 -1.17 -2.86 14.49
CA TYR A 59 -1.31 -1.44 14.84
C TYR A 59 -0.47 -0.54 13.93
N CYS A 60 0.69 -1.01 13.53
CA CYS A 60 1.58 -0.29 12.62
C CYS A 60 0.96 -0.23 11.22
N ALA A 61 0.42 -1.34 10.74
CA ALA A 61 -0.27 -1.39 9.45
C ALA A 61 -1.44 -0.41 9.41
N PHE A 62 -2.22 -0.34 10.49
CA PHE A 62 -3.34 0.60 10.61
C PHE A 62 -2.85 2.05 10.43
N ASP A 63 -1.80 2.42 11.15
CA ASP A 63 -1.28 3.79 11.09
C ASP A 63 -0.68 4.12 9.72
N MET A 64 -0.15 3.12 9.01
CA MET A 64 0.46 3.32 7.70
C MET A 64 -0.55 3.48 6.57
N VAL A 65 -1.81 3.07 6.75
CA VAL A 65 -2.83 3.19 5.70
C VAL A 65 -2.96 4.63 5.22
N ASP A 66 -3.01 5.59 6.12
CA ASP A 66 -3.15 7.01 5.77
C ASP A 66 -2.00 7.50 4.87
N SER A 67 -0.78 7.08 5.18
CA SER A 67 0.37 7.42 4.33
C SER A 67 0.28 6.78 2.95
N ALA A 68 -0.20 5.52 2.88
CA ALA A 68 -0.39 4.84 1.61
C ALA A 68 -1.49 5.50 0.78
N VAL A 69 -2.54 6.03 1.41
CA VAL A 69 -3.56 6.82 0.72
C VAL A 69 -2.94 8.05 0.06
N ASP A 70 -2.08 8.77 0.76
CA ASP A 70 -1.38 9.92 0.17
C ASP A 70 -0.53 9.53 -1.05
N ILE A 71 0.19 8.41 -0.96
CA ILE A 71 0.97 7.89 -2.08
C ILE A 71 0.04 7.59 -3.27
N CYS A 72 -1.08 6.93 -3.01
CA CYS A 72 -2.05 6.55 -4.04
C CYS A 72 -2.63 7.76 -4.76
N MET A 73 -3.00 8.79 -4.00
CA MET A 73 -3.62 10.00 -4.55
C MET A 73 -2.66 10.82 -5.43
N GLN A 74 -1.37 10.62 -5.29
CA GLN A 74 -0.36 11.30 -6.11
C GLN A 74 -0.14 10.61 -7.47
N GLN A 75 -0.64 9.40 -7.66
CA GLN A 75 -0.37 8.62 -8.86
C GLN A 75 -1.25 9.07 -10.03
N THR A 76 -0.65 9.17 -11.22
CA THR A 76 -1.34 9.57 -12.44
C THR A 76 -1.35 8.47 -13.51
N SER A 77 -0.53 7.44 -13.35
CA SER A 77 -0.47 6.30 -14.26
C SER A 77 -1.27 5.11 -13.70
N PHE A 78 -1.71 4.23 -14.60
CA PHE A 78 -2.36 2.98 -14.19
C PHE A 78 -1.44 2.16 -13.26
N ASP A 79 -0.20 1.95 -13.70
CA ASP A 79 0.73 1.10 -12.95
C ASP A 79 1.01 1.63 -11.54
N GLY A 80 1.29 2.92 -11.42
CA GLY A 80 1.54 3.54 -10.12
C GLY A 80 0.30 3.50 -9.23
N PHE A 81 -0.85 3.83 -9.78
CA PHE A 81 -2.11 3.83 -9.04
C PHE A 81 -2.48 2.42 -8.56
N ASN A 82 -2.40 1.44 -9.45
CA ASN A 82 -2.72 0.06 -9.11
C ASN A 82 -1.78 -0.49 -8.05
N CYS A 83 -0.49 -0.22 -8.17
CA CYS A 83 0.52 -0.62 -7.21
C CYS A 83 0.25 -0.01 -5.82
N ALA A 84 -0.05 1.30 -5.76
CA ALA A 84 -0.35 1.98 -4.52
C ALA A 84 -1.65 1.47 -3.88
N LEU A 85 -2.65 1.18 -4.71
CA LEU A 85 -3.92 0.65 -4.23
C LEU A 85 -3.74 -0.75 -3.64
N ASP A 86 -2.90 -1.58 -4.26
CA ASP A 86 -2.54 -2.90 -3.74
C ASP A 86 -1.83 -2.79 -2.39
N LEU A 87 -0.95 -1.79 -2.22
CA LEU A 87 -0.32 -1.50 -0.95
C LEU A 87 -1.37 -1.16 0.12
N ILE A 88 -2.34 -0.31 -0.21
CA ILE A 88 -3.43 0.02 0.71
C ILE A 88 -4.17 -1.26 1.14
N ALA A 89 -4.53 -2.11 0.18
CA ALA A 89 -5.24 -3.35 0.48
C ALA A 89 -4.43 -4.26 1.41
N SER A 90 -3.13 -4.38 1.16
CA SER A 90 -2.24 -5.19 1.99
C SER A 90 -2.20 -4.69 3.43
N LEU A 91 -2.08 -3.37 3.61
CA LEU A 91 -2.07 -2.74 4.93
C LEU A 91 -3.42 -2.88 5.64
N VAL A 92 -4.51 -2.70 4.90
CA VAL A 92 -5.88 -2.85 5.44
C VAL A 92 -6.08 -4.28 5.99
N ILE A 93 -5.72 -5.27 5.23
CA ILE A 93 -5.85 -6.67 5.66
C ILE A 93 -4.96 -6.92 6.88
N LYS A 94 -3.73 -6.45 6.85
CA LYS A 94 -2.79 -6.63 7.97
C LYS A 94 -3.24 -5.91 9.24
N SER A 95 -3.93 -4.78 9.12
CA SER A 95 -4.44 -4.04 10.27
C SER A 95 -5.43 -4.86 11.12
N ASN A 96 -6.08 -5.84 10.50
CA ASN A 96 -6.95 -6.80 11.16
C ASN A 96 -8.04 -6.15 12.03
N THR A 97 -8.60 -5.05 11.56
CA THR A 97 -9.70 -4.34 12.22
C THR A 97 -10.70 -3.83 11.19
N THR A 98 -11.94 -3.67 11.60
CA THR A 98 -12.98 -3.04 10.76
C THR A 98 -13.08 -1.53 10.99
N GLU A 99 -12.22 -0.97 11.85
CA GLU A 99 -12.10 0.48 12.01
C GLU A 99 -11.45 1.05 10.76
N VAL A 100 -12.10 2.03 10.13
CA VAL A 100 -11.59 2.65 8.90
C VAL A 100 -10.68 3.80 9.25
N PRO A 101 -9.41 3.80 8.77
CA PRO A 101 -8.54 4.97 8.95
C PRO A 101 -9.18 6.22 8.33
N GLU A 102 -9.01 7.35 8.99
CA GLU A 102 -9.72 8.58 8.67
C GLU A 102 -9.46 9.07 7.25
N LYS A 103 -8.21 9.09 6.82
CA LYS A 103 -7.86 9.52 5.45
C LYS A 103 -8.42 8.58 4.39
N LEU A 104 -8.44 7.28 4.66
CA LEU A 104 -9.02 6.32 3.73
C LEU A 104 -10.50 6.59 3.57
N ARG A 105 -11.23 6.80 4.67
CA ARG A 105 -12.65 7.11 4.61
C ARG A 105 -12.91 8.38 3.79
N ALA A 106 -12.12 9.42 4.02
CA ALA A 106 -12.29 10.71 3.33
C ALA A 106 -11.96 10.60 1.83
N ALA A 107 -10.92 9.84 1.47
CA ALA A 107 -10.44 9.75 0.09
C ALA A 107 -11.11 8.65 -0.73
N PHE A 108 -11.78 7.70 -0.11
CA PHE A 108 -12.27 6.51 -0.81
C PHE A 108 -13.22 6.82 -1.97
N PRO A 109 -14.17 7.78 -1.87
CA PRO A 109 -15.02 8.14 -3.01
C PRO A 109 -14.19 8.55 -4.24
N GLU A 110 -13.13 9.34 -4.05
CA GLU A 110 -12.25 9.76 -5.14
C GLU A 110 -11.41 8.60 -5.67
N ILE A 111 -10.95 7.73 -4.79
CA ILE A 111 -10.25 6.49 -5.18
C ILE A 111 -11.15 5.63 -6.07
N LEU A 112 -12.43 5.49 -5.72
CA LEU A 112 -13.40 4.75 -6.53
C LEU A 112 -13.56 5.35 -7.92
N VAL A 113 -13.71 6.67 -8.02
CA VAL A 113 -13.83 7.35 -9.31
C VAL A 113 -12.62 7.10 -10.17
N LYS A 114 -11.42 7.24 -9.59
CA LYS A 114 -10.16 7.02 -10.29
C LYS A 114 -10.02 5.56 -10.74
N SER A 115 -10.39 4.62 -9.87
CA SER A 115 -10.36 3.19 -10.19
C SER A 115 -11.26 2.85 -11.37
N LYS A 116 -12.44 3.44 -11.43
CA LYS A 116 -13.38 3.22 -12.54
C LYS A 116 -12.84 3.78 -13.87
N ARG A 117 -12.10 4.87 -13.83
CA ARG A 117 -11.46 5.44 -15.01
C ARG A 117 -10.43 4.49 -15.61
N PHE A 118 -9.61 3.89 -14.74
CA PHE A 118 -8.61 2.91 -15.18
C PHE A 118 -9.24 1.57 -15.54
N GLY A 119 -10.27 1.14 -14.80
CA GLY A 119 -10.96 -0.13 -14.99
C GLY A 119 -10.14 -1.33 -14.53
N GLY A 120 -10.73 -2.51 -14.59
CA GLY A 120 -10.04 -3.77 -14.32
C GLY A 120 -9.61 -3.95 -12.87
N GLU A 121 -8.35 -4.29 -12.66
CA GLU A 121 -7.81 -4.65 -11.35
C GLU A 121 -8.02 -3.60 -10.26
N PRO A 122 -7.85 -2.29 -10.49
CA PRO A 122 -8.14 -1.30 -9.46
C PRO A 122 -9.56 -1.37 -8.90
N VAL A 123 -10.55 -1.64 -9.75
CA VAL A 123 -11.95 -1.80 -9.31
C VAL A 123 -12.07 -3.01 -8.39
N ASP A 124 -11.42 -4.11 -8.75
CA ASP A 124 -11.44 -5.34 -7.94
C ASP A 124 -10.78 -5.13 -6.58
N ILE A 125 -9.68 -4.38 -6.53
CA ILE A 125 -9.00 -4.06 -5.27
C ILE A 125 -9.91 -3.20 -4.38
N CYS A 126 -10.60 -2.23 -4.94
CA CYS A 126 -11.57 -1.41 -4.20
C CYS A 126 -12.69 -2.27 -3.61
N THR A 127 -13.16 -3.26 -4.36
CA THR A 127 -14.19 -4.20 -3.89
C THR A 127 -13.67 -4.99 -2.69
N LEU A 128 -12.43 -5.45 -2.75
CA LEU A 128 -11.78 -6.17 -1.66
C LEU A 128 -11.65 -5.30 -0.41
N ILE A 129 -11.21 -4.06 -0.56
CA ILE A 129 -11.10 -3.12 0.57
C ILE A 129 -12.46 -2.87 1.21
N ARG A 130 -13.49 -2.62 0.40
CA ARG A 130 -14.85 -2.43 0.87
C ARG A 130 -15.36 -3.64 1.65
N GLY A 131 -15.10 -4.83 1.11
CA GLY A 131 -15.50 -6.09 1.75
C GLY A 131 -14.86 -6.27 3.12
N HIS A 132 -13.59 -5.88 3.25
CA HIS A 132 -12.89 -5.95 4.54
C HIS A 132 -13.61 -5.11 5.60
N TYR A 133 -14.10 -3.94 5.24
CA TYR A 133 -14.81 -3.03 6.14
C TYR A 133 -16.33 -3.27 6.14
N ARG A 134 -16.79 -4.41 5.63
CA ARG A 134 -18.22 -4.78 5.60
C ARG A 134 -19.09 -3.74 4.90
N ASN A 135 -18.55 -3.14 3.83
CA ASN A 135 -19.25 -2.15 3.00
C ASN A 135 -19.63 -0.86 3.74
N THR A 136 -18.86 -0.50 4.79
CA THR A 136 -19.13 0.75 5.53
C THR A 136 -18.40 1.96 4.94
N LEU A 137 -17.62 1.76 3.88
CA LEU A 137 -16.95 2.86 3.19
C LEU A 137 -17.88 3.60 2.24
#